data_9dc19c800286ec39cb010c6794818c06
#
_entry.id   9dc19c800286ec39cb010c6794818c06
#
_cell.length_a   1.000
_cell.length_b   1.000
_cell.length_c   1.000
_cell.angle_alpha   90.00
_cell.angle_beta   90.00
_cell.angle_gamma   90.00
#
_symmetry.space_group_name_H-M   'P 1'
#
loop_
_entity.id
_entity.type
_entity.pdbx_description
1 polymer ?
#
loop_
_entity_poly.entity_id
_entity_poly.type
_entity_poly.pdbx_seq_one_letter_code
_entity_poly.pdbx_strand_id
1 'polypeptide(L)'
;MSQLEQRLGPNLRLEWKLLNQEKASSLEFLRLCDKMIKVGEFLLAHDVAKAGLRKHKKDRKLSQKAAHALSKAGSPMMATKILEELVAGGDRDVETHSLLASAYKDLWEYSSDKESKIKYAELAIARYEEAYATNSFDSLRTSQRQDLETQYYPCINIAFMHFMSGDLDKGRESAEKARQICKKLKDKGTYDYWIQVTEAEALLLLGSFDEAAFTYRSATKREESQPSQIASTRKQALQIASVYEDEDILAKVLLAFPKLGIVACSGHVIDGPGNARRFPPEAESEVKRKIEEALE
;
A
#
# COMPACT_ATOMS: atom_id res chain seq x y z
N MET A 1 -4.10 13.51 14.49
CA MET A 1 -5.32 12.66 14.50
C MET A 1 -6.52 13.55 14.75
N SER A 2 -7.53 13.51 13.89
CA SER A 2 -8.78 14.21 14.16
C SER A 2 -9.49 13.56 15.35
N GLN A 3 -10.30 14.33 16.10
CA GLN A 3 -11.13 13.75 17.18
C GLN A 3 -12.03 12.59 16.69
N LEU A 4 -12.28 12.52 15.39
CA LEU A 4 -13.06 11.46 14.74
C LEU A 4 -12.29 10.13 14.72
N GLU A 5 -10.98 10.15 14.48
CA GLU A 5 -10.15 8.93 14.42
C GLU A 5 -9.95 8.30 15.80
N GLN A 6 -9.87 9.10 16.87
CA GLN A 6 -9.85 8.58 18.24
C GLN A 6 -11.16 7.90 18.65
N ARG A 7 -12.29 8.27 18.05
CA ARG A 7 -13.61 7.68 18.34
C ARG A 7 -13.96 6.44 17.52
N LEU A 8 -13.32 6.25 16.34
CA LEU A 8 -13.65 5.12 15.45
C LEU A 8 -13.11 3.77 15.96
N GLY A 9 -11.92 3.73 16.52
CA GLY A 9 -11.33 2.47 17.00
C GLY A 9 -12.16 1.76 18.08
N PRO A 10 -12.59 2.43 19.15
CA PRO A 10 -13.48 1.84 20.14
C PRO A 10 -14.82 1.37 19.59
N ASN A 11 -15.39 2.13 18.65
CA ASN A 11 -16.66 1.78 18.02
C ASN A 11 -16.53 0.53 17.13
N LEU A 12 -15.43 0.37 16.39
CA LEU A 12 -15.22 -0.79 15.52
C LEU A 12 -15.03 -2.09 16.33
N ARG A 13 -14.38 -2.02 17.47
CA ARG A 13 -14.30 -3.17 18.41
C ARG A 13 -15.66 -3.53 18.98
N LEU A 14 -16.51 -2.55 19.24
CA LEU A 14 -17.88 -2.77 19.67
C LEU A 14 -18.73 -3.35 18.54
N GLU A 15 -18.63 -2.79 17.31
CA GLU A 15 -19.29 -3.37 16.13
C GLU A 15 -18.92 -4.84 15.95
N TRP A 16 -17.62 -5.18 16.12
CA TRP A 16 -17.16 -6.57 16.06
C TRP A 16 -17.76 -7.46 17.14
N LYS A 17 -17.79 -6.99 18.38
CA LYS A 17 -18.40 -7.74 19.52
C LYS A 17 -19.89 -7.97 19.35
N LEU A 18 -20.59 -7.01 18.75
CA LEU A 18 -22.04 -7.06 18.54
C LEU A 18 -22.43 -7.82 17.27
N LEU A 19 -21.47 -8.06 16.35
CA LEU A 19 -21.74 -8.82 15.14
C LEU A 19 -22.13 -10.26 15.49
N ASN A 20 -23.33 -10.67 15.09
CA ASN A 20 -23.74 -12.08 15.21
C ASN A 20 -23.00 -12.92 14.16
N GLN A 21 -21.84 -13.46 14.55
CA GLN A 21 -20.94 -14.19 13.64
C GLN A 21 -21.61 -15.41 13.00
N GLU A 22 -22.57 -16.04 13.66
CA GLU A 22 -23.28 -17.20 13.12
C GLU A 22 -24.28 -16.82 12.01
N LYS A 23 -24.84 -15.62 12.06
CA LYS A 23 -25.82 -15.14 11.09
C LYS A 23 -25.23 -14.18 10.05
N ALA A 24 -24.09 -13.56 10.34
CA ALA A 24 -23.49 -12.54 9.48
C ALA A 24 -23.15 -13.08 8.10
N SER A 25 -23.46 -12.30 7.08
CA SER A 25 -23.08 -12.53 5.68
C SER A 25 -21.59 -12.22 5.45
N SER A 26 -21.01 -12.76 4.39
CA SER A 26 -19.67 -12.40 3.94
C SER A 26 -19.50 -10.88 3.78
N LEU A 27 -20.50 -10.19 3.24
CA LEU A 27 -20.48 -8.75 3.04
C LEU A 27 -20.36 -7.96 4.34
N GLU A 28 -20.97 -8.39 5.44
CA GLU A 28 -20.87 -7.73 6.74
C GLU A 28 -19.46 -7.87 7.31
N PHE A 29 -18.84 -9.05 7.20
CA PHE A 29 -17.42 -9.24 7.56
C PHE A 29 -16.51 -8.35 6.70
N LEU A 30 -16.70 -8.30 5.37
CA LEU A 30 -15.92 -7.48 4.46
C LEU A 30 -16.01 -5.99 4.79
N ARG A 31 -17.21 -5.48 5.02
CA ARG A 31 -17.44 -4.08 5.40
C ARG A 31 -16.71 -3.71 6.70
N LEU A 32 -16.72 -4.61 7.66
CA LEU A 32 -16.05 -4.38 8.93
C LEU A 32 -14.54 -4.44 8.76
N CYS A 33 -14.01 -5.38 7.97
CA CYS A 33 -12.58 -5.41 7.61
C CYS A 33 -12.14 -4.10 6.92
N ASP A 34 -12.91 -3.61 5.95
CA ASP A 34 -12.58 -2.37 5.24
C ASP A 34 -12.51 -1.15 6.17
N LYS A 35 -13.47 -1.03 7.09
CA LYS A 35 -13.45 0.01 8.11
C LYS A 35 -12.20 -0.08 9.01
N MET A 36 -11.83 -1.28 9.44
CA MET A 36 -10.68 -1.51 10.31
C MET A 36 -9.35 -1.25 9.58
N ILE A 37 -9.21 -1.71 8.34
CA ILE A 37 -8.03 -1.45 7.49
C ILE A 37 -7.86 0.06 7.28
N LYS A 38 -8.95 0.76 7.03
CA LYS A 38 -8.93 2.22 6.81
C LYS A 38 -8.38 2.99 8.00
N VAL A 39 -8.62 2.54 9.23
CA VAL A 39 -8.12 3.20 10.44
C VAL A 39 -6.84 2.57 11.00
N GLY A 40 -6.26 1.59 10.31
CA GLY A 40 -5.00 0.95 10.70
C GLY A 40 -5.12 -0.18 11.74
N GLU A 41 -6.34 -0.61 12.09
CA GLU A 41 -6.58 -1.75 13.00
C GLU A 41 -6.39 -3.10 12.27
N PHE A 42 -5.19 -3.32 11.74
CA PHE A 42 -4.89 -4.43 10.83
C PHE A 42 -5.06 -5.81 11.47
N LEU A 43 -4.56 -6.02 12.69
CA LEU A 43 -4.72 -7.33 13.36
C LEU A 43 -6.18 -7.64 13.64
N LEU A 44 -6.96 -6.64 14.03
CA LEU A 44 -8.39 -6.82 14.25
C LEU A 44 -9.13 -7.10 12.92
N ALA A 45 -8.74 -6.45 11.83
CA ALA A 45 -9.25 -6.73 10.49
C ALA A 45 -8.94 -8.18 10.06
N HIS A 46 -7.72 -8.67 10.35
CA HIS A 46 -7.36 -10.08 10.11
C HIS A 46 -8.27 -11.03 10.90
N ASP A 47 -8.49 -10.77 12.19
CA ASP A 47 -9.32 -11.62 13.03
C ASP A 47 -10.77 -11.68 12.54
N VAL A 48 -11.32 -10.53 12.11
CA VAL A 48 -12.64 -10.43 11.50
C VAL A 48 -12.72 -11.23 10.20
N ALA A 49 -11.74 -11.07 9.30
CA ALA A 49 -11.68 -11.82 8.05
C ALA A 49 -11.57 -13.33 8.30
N LYS A 50 -10.72 -13.74 9.26
CA LYS A 50 -10.57 -15.14 9.66
C LYS A 50 -11.85 -15.73 10.27
N ALA A 51 -12.59 -14.94 11.06
CA ALA A 51 -13.89 -15.37 11.57
C ALA A 51 -14.91 -15.55 10.42
N GLY A 52 -14.93 -14.61 9.48
CA GLY A 52 -15.74 -14.73 8.26
C GLY A 52 -15.41 -16.00 7.46
N LEU A 53 -14.13 -16.31 7.31
CA LEU A 53 -13.66 -17.52 6.59
C LEU A 53 -14.03 -18.84 7.28
N ARG A 54 -14.22 -18.88 8.59
CA ARG A 54 -14.75 -20.08 9.27
C ARG A 54 -16.13 -20.46 8.76
N LYS A 55 -16.94 -19.46 8.43
CA LYS A 55 -18.30 -19.63 7.91
C LYS A 55 -18.34 -19.70 6.38
N HIS A 56 -17.60 -18.82 5.73
CA HIS A 56 -17.55 -18.65 4.27
C HIS A 56 -16.19 -19.13 3.74
N LYS A 57 -15.90 -20.43 3.91
CA LYS A 57 -14.58 -21.08 3.77
C LYS A 57 -13.82 -20.81 2.45
N LYS A 58 -14.53 -20.49 1.37
CA LYS A 58 -13.93 -20.24 0.05
C LYS A 58 -14.15 -18.82 -0.44
N ASP A 59 -14.46 -17.89 0.46
CA ASP A 59 -14.65 -16.50 0.09
C ASP A 59 -13.30 -15.86 -0.24
N ARG A 60 -13.07 -15.63 -1.53
CA ARG A 60 -11.85 -15.02 -2.06
C ARG A 60 -11.59 -13.64 -1.44
N LYS A 61 -12.64 -12.80 -1.35
CA LYS A 61 -12.48 -11.43 -0.85
C LYS A 61 -12.10 -11.39 0.63
N LEU A 62 -12.66 -12.29 1.43
CA LEU A 62 -12.23 -12.43 2.82
C LEU A 62 -10.79 -12.91 2.94
N SER A 63 -10.35 -13.84 2.08
CA SER A 63 -8.95 -14.27 2.04
C SER A 63 -8.02 -13.13 1.63
N GLN A 64 -8.39 -12.33 0.63
CA GLN A 64 -7.67 -11.11 0.22
C GLN A 64 -7.57 -10.11 1.39
N LYS A 65 -8.67 -9.85 2.13
CA LYS A 65 -8.65 -8.93 3.28
C LYS A 65 -7.79 -9.46 4.43
N ALA A 66 -7.83 -10.76 4.71
CA ALA A 66 -6.98 -11.40 5.72
C ALA A 66 -5.49 -11.23 5.37
N ALA A 67 -5.11 -11.51 4.13
CA ALA A 67 -3.74 -11.37 3.66
C ALA A 67 -3.28 -9.91 3.64
N HIS A 68 -4.10 -8.99 3.13
CA HIS A 68 -3.79 -7.55 3.14
C HIS A 68 -3.55 -7.05 4.57
N ALA A 69 -4.44 -7.39 5.49
CA ALA A 69 -4.30 -7.01 6.89
C ALA A 69 -3.01 -7.56 7.52
N LEU A 70 -2.66 -8.82 7.25
CA LEU A 70 -1.39 -9.42 7.72
C LEU A 70 -0.16 -8.71 7.15
N SER A 71 -0.12 -8.41 5.84
CA SER A 71 1.00 -7.68 5.24
C SER A 71 1.18 -6.31 5.90
N LYS A 72 0.08 -5.57 6.08
CA LYS A 72 0.09 -4.25 6.74
C LYS A 72 0.43 -4.33 8.23
N ALA A 73 0.13 -5.45 8.88
CA ALA A 73 0.53 -5.72 10.26
C ALA A 73 2.02 -6.13 10.41
N GLY A 74 2.77 -6.22 9.30
CA GLY A 74 4.20 -6.57 9.30
C GLY A 74 4.46 -8.08 9.16
N SER A 75 3.50 -8.85 8.69
CA SER A 75 3.60 -10.31 8.47
C SER A 75 3.43 -10.68 6.98
N PRO A 76 4.23 -10.12 6.05
CA PRO A 76 4.07 -10.37 4.62
C PRO A 76 4.29 -11.84 4.24
N MET A 77 5.13 -12.58 4.96
CA MET A 77 5.32 -14.02 4.75
C MET A 77 4.03 -14.82 4.97
N MET A 78 3.22 -14.44 5.95
CA MET A 78 1.93 -15.10 6.18
C MET A 78 0.90 -14.68 5.13
N ALA A 79 0.98 -13.42 4.69
CA ALA A 79 0.12 -12.91 3.62
C ALA A 79 0.39 -13.64 2.28
N THR A 80 1.68 -13.86 1.92
CA THR A 80 2.03 -14.59 0.69
C THR A 80 1.44 -15.98 0.69
N LYS A 81 1.51 -16.73 1.79
CA LYS A 81 0.94 -18.10 1.88
C LYS A 81 -0.54 -18.13 1.51
N ILE A 82 -1.33 -17.21 2.08
CA ILE A 82 -2.78 -17.14 1.81
C ILE A 82 -3.04 -16.83 0.33
N LEU A 83 -2.27 -15.89 -0.25
CA LEU A 83 -2.47 -15.44 -1.62
C LEU A 83 -1.93 -16.44 -2.65
N GLU A 84 -0.82 -17.10 -2.34
CA GLU A 84 -0.30 -18.22 -3.15
C GLU A 84 -1.28 -19.40 -3.22
N GLU A 85 -1.96 -19.71 -2.11
CA GLU A 85 -3.02 -20.73 -2.10
C GLU A 85 -4.19 -20.36 -3.03
N LEU A 86 -4.60 -19.07 -3.06
CA LEU A 86 -5.61 -18.60 -3.99
C LEU A 86 -5.16 -18.75 -5.45
N VAL A 87 -3.93 -18.30 -5.76
CA VAL A 87 -3.37 -18.41 -7.11
C VAL A 87 -3.20 -19.87 -7.54
N ALA A 88 -2.69 -20.74 -6.66
CA ALA A 88 -2.57 -22.17 -6.91
C ALA A 88 -3.95 -22.83 -7.13
N GLY A 89 -4.99 -22.30 -6.50
CA GLY A 89 -6.39 -22.70 -6.72
C GLY A 89 -7.01 -22.20 -8.03
N GLY A 90 -6.22 -21.50 -8.87
CA GLY A 90 -6.66 -21.00 -10.18
C GLY A 90 -7.25 -19.59 -10.14
N ASP A 91 -7.12 -18.86 -9.03
CA ASP A 91 -7.57 -17.46 -8.98
C ASP A 91 -6.69 -16.57 -9.87
N ARG A 92 -7.34 -15.79 -10.73
CA ARG A 92 -6.71 -14.82 -11.64
C ARG A 92 -7.16 -13.39 -11.38
N ASP A 93 -7.76 -13.13 -10.23
CA ASP A 93 -8.24 -11.80 -9.90
C ASP A 93 -7.08 -10.80 -9.76
N VAL A 94 -7.23 -9.65 -10.39
CA VAL A 94 -6.23 -8.56 -10.38
C VAL A 94 -5.85 -8.17 -8.96
N GLU A 95 -6.82 -8.10 -8.05
CA GLU A 95 -6.59 -7.75 -6.65
C GLU A 95 -5.73 -8.82 -5.95
N THR A 96 -5.98 -10.13 -6.20
CA THR A 96 -5.17 -11.22 -5.63
C THR A 96 -3.71 -11.10 -6.07
N HIS A 97 -3.46 -10.91 -7.38
CA HIS A 97 -2.10 -10.77 -7.90
C HIS A 97 -1.43 -9.49 -7.38
N SER A 98 -2.16 -8.36 -7.33
CA SER A 98 -1.64 -7.09 -6.82
C SER A 98 -1.28 -7.16 -5.33
N LEU A 99 -2.10 -7.81 -4.51
CA LEU A 99 -1.82 -8.02 -3.08
C LEU A 99 -0.63 -8.96 -2.87
N LEU A 100 -0.52 -10.03 -3.67
CA LEU A 100 0.61 -10.96 -3.61
C LEU A 100 1.92 -10.25 -4.01
N ALA A 101 1.88 -9.46 -5.08
CA ALA A 101 3.02 -8.65 -5.50
C ALA A 101 3.43 -7.64 -4.41
N SER A 102 2.45 -6.97 -3.78
CA SER A 102 2.71 -6.05 -2.67
C SER A 102 3.34 -6.76 -1.47
N ALA A 103 2.91 -7.98 -1.14
CA ALA A 103 3.50 -8.77 -0.06
C ALA A 103 4.94 -9.21 -0.39
N TYR A 104 5.25 -9.57 -1.65
CA TYR A 104 6.63 -9.83 -2.07
C TYR A 104 7.49 -8.56 -2.06
N LYS A 105 6.93 -7.40 -2.43
CA LYS A 105 7.62 -6.10 -2.31
C LYS A 105 7.93 -5.79 -0.84
N ASP A 106 7.02 -6.07 0.10
CA ASP A 106 7.30 -5.92 1.53
C ASP A 106 8.41 -6.88 1.98
N LEU A 107 8.45 -8.13 1.49
CA LEU A 107 9.54 -9.09 1.75
C LEU A 107 10.86 -8.64 1.15
N TRP A 108 10.86 -8.09 -0.07
CA TRP A 108 12.04 -7.47 -0.68
C TRP A 108 12.60 -6.36 0.20
N GLU A 109 11.73 -5.52 0.71
CA GLU A 109 12.13 -4.41 1.57
C GLU A 109 12.74 -4.88 2.89
N TYR A 110 12.18 -5.94 3.50
CA TYR A 110 12.68 -6.52 4.75
C TYR A 110 13.94 -7.36 4.60
N SER A 111 14.26 -7.80 3.38
CA SER A 111 15.46 -8.61 3.14
C SER A 111 16.71 -7.77 3.28
N SER A 112 17.71 -8.31 4.00
CA SER A 112 19.03 -7.70 4.15
C SER A 112 20.07 -8.31 3.19
N ASP A 113 19.87 -9.55 2.77
CA ASP A 113 20.76 -10.25 1.85
C ASP A 113 20.38 -10.07 0.38
N LYS A 114 21.39 -10.08 -0.48
CA LYS A 114 21.24 -9.80 -1.91
C LYS A 114 20.39 -10.86 -2.63
N GLU A 115 20.52 -12.12 -2.26
CA GLU A 115 19.82 -13.24 -2.91
C GLU A 115 18.31 -13.14 -2.66
N SER A 116 17.90 -12.94 -1.41
CA SER A 116 16.51 -12.71 -1.05
C SER A 116 15.94 -11.45 -1.72
N LYS A 117 16.71 -10.35 -1.79
CA LYS A 117 16.29 -9.14 -2.51
C LYS A 117 16.01 -9.40 -3.98
N ILE A 118 16.92 -10.09 -4.68
CA ILE A 118 16.71 -10.42 -6.09
C ILE A 118 15.46 -11.30 -6.24
N LYS A 119 15.37 -12.37 -5.47
CA LYS A 119 14.24 -13.31 -5.50
C LYS A 119 12.89 -12.61 -5.31
N TYR A 120 12.76 -11.80 -4.26
CA TYR A 120 11.48 -11.15 -3.97
C TYR A 120 11.18 -10.01 -4.94
N ALA A 121 12.17 -9.34 -5.50
CA ALA A 121 11.95 -8.37 -6.56
C ALA A 121 11.38 -9.04 -7.83
N GLU A 122 11.97 -10.15 -8.27
CA GLU A 122 11.49 -10.92 -9.43
C GLU A 122 10.06 -11.44 -9.21
N LEU A 123 9.77 -11.98 -8.03
CA LEU A 123 8.42 -12.44 -7.67
C LEU A 123 7.41 -11.29 -7.66
N ALA A 124 7.78 -10.13 -7.10
CA ALA A 124 6.89 -8.97 -7.09
C ALA A 124 6.60 -8.47 -8.51
N ILE A 125 7.63 -8.34 -9.35
CA ILE A 125 7.49 -7.91 -10.75
C ILE A 125 6.56 -8.88 -11.49
N ALA A 126 6.83 -10.18 -11.44
CA ALA A 126 6.04 -11.19 -12.15
C ALA A 126 4.55 -11.12 -11.75
N ARG A 127 4.24 -10.94 -10.46
CA ARG A 127 2.85 -10.84 -9.99
C ARG A 127 2.17 -9.53 -10.37
N TYR A 128 2.90 -8.40 -10.38
CA TYR A 128 2.37 -7.15 -10.90
C TYR A 128 2.14 -7.20 -12.41
N GLU A 129 3.01 -7.86 -13.18
CA GLU A 129 2.82 -8.10 -14.62
C GLU A 129 1.58 -8.95 -14.91
N GLU A 130 1.34 -10.02 -14.13
CA GLU A 130 0.12 -10.82 -14.22
C GLU A 130 -1.13 -9.99 -13.90
N ALA A 131 -1.09 -9.17 -12.85
CA ALA A 131 -2.19 -8.25 -12.53
C ALA A 131 -2.45 -7.26 -13.65
N TYR A 132 -1.40 -6.70 -14.25
CA TYR A 132 -1.51 -5.78 -15.38
C TYR A 132 -2.06 -6.45 -16.65
N ALA A 133 -1.59 -7.65 -16.97
CA ALA A 133 -2.01 -8.41 -18.16
C ALA A 133 -3.45 -8.93 -18.08
N THR A 134 -3.92 -9.32 -16.89
CA THR A 134 -5.28 -9.84 -16.70
C THR A 134 -6.35 -8.84 -17.16
N ASN A 135 -6.10 -7.55 -16.96
CA ASN A 135 -7.00 -6.48 -17.40
C ASN A 135 -7.09 -6.31 -18.92
N SER A 136 -6.05 -6.65 -19.67
CA SER A 136 -6.08 -6.55 -21.13
C SER A 136 -6.90 -7.68 -21.79
N PHE A 137 -7.12 -8.79 -21.09
CA PHE A 137 -7.91 -9.93 -21.61
C PHE A 137 -9.43 -9.77 -21.37
N ASP A 138 -9.82 -9.06 -20.31
CA ASP A 138 -11.24 -8.86 -19.96
C ASP A 138 -11.85 -7.62 -20.64
N SER A 139 -11.07 -6.92 -21.46
CA SER A 139 -11.47 -5.68 -22.16
C SER A 139 -12.69 -5.83 -23.10
N LEU A 140 -13.09 -7.05 -23.39
CA LEU A 140 -14.34 -7.34 -24.12
C LEU A 140 -15.60 -7.26 -23.23
N ARG A 141 -15.45 -7.20 -21.90
CA ARG A 141 -16.55 -7.23 -20.93
C ARG A 141 -16.64 -5.99 -20.03
N THR A 142 -15.57 -5.21 -19.91
CA THR A 142 -15.48 -4.04 -19.05
C THR A 142 -15.41 -2.74 -19.84
N SER A 143 -15.80 -1.63 -19.22
CA SER A 143 -15.64 -0.32 -19.86
C SER A 143 -14.15 0.06 -19.87
N GLN A 144 -13.66 0.71 -20.95
CA GLN A 144 -12.28 1.22 -21.04
C GLN A 144 -11.82 2.03 -19.82
N ARG A 145 -12.74 2.63 -19.08
CA ARG A 145 -12.45 3.36 -17.85
C ARG A 145 -12.09 2.41 -16.71
N GLN A 146 -12.84 1.33 -16.55
CA GLN A 146 -12.63 0.34 -15.49
C GLN A 146 -11.30 -0.39 -15.67
N ASP A 147 -10.89 -0.66 -16.91
CA ASP A 147 -9.59 -1.24 -17.22
C ASP A 147 -8.44 -0.31 -16.79
N LEU A 148 -8.53 0.98 -17.08
CA LEU A 148 -7.51 1.96 -16.67
C LEU A 148 -7.42 2.12 -15.15
N GLU A 149 -8.58 2.10 -14.44
CA GLU A 149 -8.65 2.22 -12.98
C GLU A 149 -7.97 1.03 -12.26
N THR A 150 -7.89 -0.13 -12.90
CA THR A 150 -7.23 -1.32 -12.34
C THR A 150 -5.78 -1.49 -12.82
N GLN A 151 -5.36 -0.79 -13.88
CA GLN A 151 -4.03 -0.93 -14.48
C GLN A 151 -2.97 0.01 -13.88
N TYR A 152 -3.33 1.21 -13.42
CA TYR A 152 -2.33 2.21 -13.01
C TYR A 152 -1.50 1.73 -11.82
N TYR A 153 -2.13 1.04 -10.86
CA TYR A 153 -1.47 0.57 -9.65
C TYR A 153 -0.42 -0.52 -9.93
N PRO A 154 -0.72 -1.64 -10.62
CA PRO A 154 0.33 -2.60 -10.95
C PRO A 154 1.41 -1.99 -11.85
N CYS A 155 1.05 -1.13 -12.82
CA CYS A 155 2.02 -0.52 -13.73
C CYS A 155 3.07 0.33 -13.02
N ILE A 156 2.68 1.18 -12.07
CA ILE A 156 3.64 2.00 -11.32
C ILE A 156 4.50 1.16 -10.38
N ASN A 157 3.96 0.08 -9.82
CA ASN A 157 4.74 -0.81 -8.97
C ASN A 157 5.73 -1.67 -9.77
N ILE A 158 5.43 -2.05 -11.02
CA ILE A 158 6.40 -2.63 -11.96
C ILE A 158 7.55 -1.64 -12.18
N ALA A 159 7.22 -0.37 -12.45
CA ALA A 159 8.21 0.68 -12.65
C ALA A 159 9.12 0.83 -11.42
N PHE A 160 8.53 0.92 -10.23
CA PHE A 160 9.26 1.01 -8.97
C PHE A 160 10.19 -0.19 -8.76
N MET A 161 9.70 -1.41 -8.94
CA MET A 161 10.50 -2.61 -8.68
C MET A 161 11.67 -2.75 -9.65
N HIS A 162 11.48 -2.50 -10.94
CA HIS A 162 12.58 -2.46 -11.90
C HIS A 162 13.62 -1.39 -11.54
N PHE A 163 13.17 -0.18 -11.24
CA PHE A 163 14.05 0.93 -10.89
C PHE A 163 14.88 0.63 -9.64
N MET A 164 14.25 0.11 -8.58
CA MET A 164 14.92 -0.26 -7.33
C MET A 164 15.84 -1.49 -7.47
N SER A 165 15.62 -2.32 -8.49
CA SER A 165 16.49 -3.46 -8.82
C SER A 165 17.66 -3.09 -9.74
N GLY A 166 17.79 -1.82 -10.13
CA GLY A 166 18.85 -1.31 -10.98
C GLY A 166 18.55 -1.36 -12.49
N ASP A 167 17.40 -1.88 -12.91
CA ASP A 167 16.95 -1.83 -14.32
C ASP A 167 16.20 -0.52 -14.58
N LEU A 168 16.99 0.57 -14.65
CA LEU A 168 16.46 1.93 -14.76
C LEU A 168 15.66 2.14 -16.04
N ASP A 169 16.07 1.49 -17.14
CA ASP A 169 15.40 1.67 -18.44
C ASP A 169 14.01 1.06 -18.45
N LYS A 170 13.84 -0.19 -17.97
CA LYS A 170 12.51 -0.80 -17.80
C LYS A 170 11.67 -0.07 -16.75
N GLY A 171 12.32 0.43 -15.70
CA GLY A 171 11.67 1.27 -14.71
C GLY A 171 11.04 2.51 -15.33
N ARG A 172 11.81 3.25 -16.15
CA ARG A 172 11.33 4.45 -16.86
C ARG A 172 10.27 4.14 -17.92
N GLU A 173 10.45 3.06 -18.70
CA GLU A 173 9.44 2.64 -19.67
C GLU A 173 8.07 2.36 -18.99
N SER A 174 8.08 1.63 -17.88
CA SER A 174 6.87 1.33 -17.13
C SER A 174 6.30 2.58 -16.43
N ALA A 175 7.15 3.50 -15.96
CA ALA A 175 6.73 4.77 -15.41
C ALA A 175 6.01 5.65 -16.44
N GLU A 176 6.52 5.71 -17.68
CA GLU A 176 5.84 6.45 -18.75
C GLU A 176 4.47 5.84 -19.09
N LYS A 177 4.35 4.50 -19.10
CA LYS A 177 3.06 3.82 -19.27
C LYS A 177 2.08 4.19 -18.14
N ALA A 178 2.54 4.16 -16.89
CA ALA A 178 1.71 4.53 -15.74
C ALA A 178 1.26 6.00 -15.84
N ARG A 179 2.15 6.92 -16.23
CA ARG A 179 1.83 8.34 -16.46
C ARG A 179 0.76 8.53 -17.51
N GLN A 180 0.85 7.81 -18.62
CA GLN A 180 -0.15 7.85 -19.69
C GLN A 180 -1.52 7.33 -19.23
N ILE A 181 -1.55 6.28 -18.40
CA ILE A 181 -2.79 5.77 -17.81
C ILE A 181 -3.41 6.83 -16.90
N CYS A 182 -2.63 7.44 -16.01
CA CYS A 182 -3.10 8.52 -15.12
C CYS A 182 -3.66 9.71 -15.92
N LYS A 183 -2.99 10.11 -17.00
CA LYS A 183 -3.48 11.17 -17.89
C LYS A 183 -4.83 10.82 -18.50
N LYS A 184 -4.99 9.61 -19.03
CA LYS A 184 -6.27 9.14 -19.61
C LYS A 184 -7.39 9.10 -18.56
N LEU A 185 -7.09 8.73 -17.32
CA LEU A 185 -8.06 8.74 -16.21
C LEU A 185 -8.47 10.17 -15.86
N LYS A 186 -7.50 11.08 -15.78
CA LYS A 186 -7.74 12.51 -15.54
C LYS A 186 -8.63 13.12 -16.63
N ASP A 187 -8.36 12.84 -17.90
CA ASP A 187 -9.15 13.31 -19.04
C ASP A 187 -10.60 12.77 -19.01
N LYS A 188 -10.82 11.61 -18.37
CA LYS A 188 -12.15 11.01 -18.13
C LYS A 188 -12.80 11.48 -16.81
N GLY A 189 -12.22 12.46 -16.12
CA GLY A 189 -12.76 13.03 -14.89
C GLY A 189 -12.46 12.20 -13.62
N THR A 190 -11.57 11.21 -13.69
CA THR A 190 -11.13 10.44 -12.52
C THR A 190 -9.72 10.86 -12.14
N TYR A 191 -9.60 11.60 -11.04
CA TYR A 191 -8.28 12.10 -10.57
C TYR A 191 -8.30 12.26 -9.06
N ASP A 192 -8.33 11.12 -8.37
CA ASP A 192 -8.28 11.02 -6.92
C ASP A 192 -6.83 11.09 -6.37
N TYR A 193 -6.69 10.93 -5.05
CA TYR A 193 -5.39 10.92 -4.38
C TYR A 193 -4.43 9.89 -5.00
N TRP A 194 -4.89 8.65 -5.23
CA TRP A 194 -4.03 7.57 -5.68
C TRP A 194 -3.55 7.74 -7.12
N ILE A 195 -4.41 8.23 -8.00
CA ILE A 195 -4.03 8.54 -9.39
C ILE A 195 -3.01 9.69 -9.41
N GLN A 196 -3.22 10.71 -8.56
CA GLN A 196 -2.32 11.85 -8.49
C GLN A 196 -0.94 11.49 -7.93
N VAL A 197 -0.86 10.67 -6.88
CA VAL A 197 0.44 10.22 -6.36
C VAL A 197 1.13 9.24 -7.30
N THR A 198 0.39 8.43 -8.07
CA THR A 198 0.96 7.59 -9.13
C THR A 198 1.57 8.43 -10.25
N GLU A 199 0.88 9.50 -10.67
CA GLU A 199 1.44 10.46 -11.64
C GLU A 199 2.73 11.10 -11.10
N ALA A 200 2.74 11.53 -9.82
CA ALA A 200 3.92 12.10 -9.19
C ALA A 200 5.09 11.11 -9.09
N GLU A 201 4.81 9.87 -8.76
CA GLU A 201 5.82 8.80 -8.69
C GLU A 201 6.40 8.51 -10.08
N ALA A 202 5.56 8.43 -11.10
CA ALA A 202 6.01 8.26 -12.47
C ALA A 202 6.91 9.42 -12.92
N LEU A 203 6.54 10.67 -12.62
CA LEU A 203 7.38 11.84 -12.89
C LEU A 203 8.73 11.78 -12.17
N LEU A 204 8.75 11.31 -10.92
CA LEU A 204 9.97 11.15 -10.14
C LEU A 204 10.90 10.10 -10.77
N LEU A 205 10.37 8.95 -11.18
CA LEU A 205 11.11 7.87 -11.86
C LEU A 205 11.65 8.32 -13.22
N LEU A 206 10.96 9.24 -13.90
CA LEU A 206 11.36 9.82 -15.17
C LEU A 206 12.36 10.99 -15.04
N GLY A 207 12.69 11.41 -13.81
CA GLY A 207 13.61 12.52 -13.56
C GLY A 207 12.99 13.92 -13.63
N SER A 208 11.67 14.03 -13.71
CA SER A 208 10.95 15.31 -13.69
C SER A 208 10.69 15.77 -12.23
N PHE A 209 11.77 16.08 -11.50
CA PHE A 209 11.77 16.27 -10.05
C PHE A 209 10.86 17.41 -9.56
N ASP A 210 10.85 18.55 -10.26
CA ASP A 210 10.05 19.72 -9.88
C ASP A 210 8.55 19.44 -10.05
N GLU A 211 8.18 18.83 -11.17
CA GLU A 211 6.80 18.43 -11.44
C GLU A 211 6.33 17.34 -10.46
N ALA A 212 7.19 16.36 -10.18
CA ALA A 212 6.92 15.34 -9.18
C ALA A 212 6.65 15.94 -7.79
N ALA A 213 7.54 16.80 -7.31
CA ALA A 213 7.40 17.47 -6.01
C ALA A 213 6.13 18.34 -5.94
N PHE A 214 5.82 19.08 -7.02
CA PHE A 214 4.58 19.86 -7.10
C PHE A 214 3.34 18.96 -7.02
N THR A 215 3.34 17.85 -7.77
CA THR A 215 2.21 16.92 -7.85
C THR A 215 2.00 16.19 -6.52
N TYR A 216 3.07 15.74 -5.83
CA TYR A 216 2.99 15.18 -4.47
C TYR A 216 2.41 16.20 -3.48
N ARG A 217 2.92 17.44 -3.49
CA ARG A 217 2.42 18.50 -2.60
C ARG A 217 0.94 18.80 -2.82
N SER A 218 0.50 18.76 -4.06
CA SER A 218 -0.91 18.93 -4.42
C SER A 218 -1.77 17.76 -3.91
N ALA A 219 -1.30 16.53 -4.09
CA ALA A 219 -2.01 15.34 -3.63
C ALA A 219 -2.19 15.31 -2.11
N THR A 220 -1.15 15.69 -1.35
CA THR A 220 -1.19 15.66 0.12
C THR A 220 -2.12 16.71 0.73
N LYS A 221 -2.55 17.71 -0.04
CA LYS A 221 -3.50 18.74 0.40
C LYS A 221 -4.96 18.39 0.13
N ARG A 222 -5.23 17.27 -0.51
CA ARG A 222 -6.60 16.83 -0.79
C ARG A 222 -7.31 16.44 0.49
N GLU A 223 -8.60 16.76 0.60
CA GLU A 223 -9.41 16.47 1.79
C GLU A 223 -9.53 14.96 2.07
N GLU A 224 -9.55 14.14 1.02
CA GLU A 224 -9.63 12.67 1.13
C GLU A 224 -8.31 12.01 1.52
N SER A 225 -7.17 12.73 1.49
CA SER A 225 -5.86 12.15 1.82
C SER A 225 -5.76 11.83 3.31
N GLN A 226 -5.25 10.62 3.61
CA GLN A 226 -5.13 10.15 4.99
C GLN A 226 -3.66 10.11 5.41
N PRO A 227 -3.33 10.35 6.69
CA PRO A 227 -1.97 10.34 7.20
C PRO A 227 -1.20 9.04 6.87
N SER A 228 -1.86 7.88 6.96
CA SER A 228 -1.25 6.58 6.63
C SER A 228 -0.92 6.44 5.14
N GLN A 229 -1.76 6.97 4.27
CA GLN A 229 -1.52 7.02 2.81
C GLN A 229 -0.36 7.95 2.49
N ILE A 230 -0.34 9.15 3.07
CA ILE A 230 0.75 10.12 2.91
C ILE A 230 2.08 9.54 3.39
N ALA A 231 2.09 8.86 4.53
CA ALA A 231 3.29 8.21 5.06
C ALA A 231 3.83 7.11 4.13
N SER A 232 2.95 6.27 3.59
CA SER A 232 3.31 5.22 2.63
C SER A 232 3.87 5.82 1.33
N THR A 233 3.18 6.82 0.77
CA THR A 233 3.62 7.52 -0.45
C THR A 233 4.97 8.22 -0.24
N ARG A 234 5.13 8.95 0.87
CA ARG A 234 6.40 9.61 1.22
C ARG A 234 7.55 8.63 1.30
N LYS A 235 7.34 7.48 1.97
CA LYS A 235 8.35 6.43 2.09
C LYS A 235 8.83 5.97 0.71
N GLN A 236 7.91 5.62 -0.18
CA GLN A 236 8.23 5.16 -1.53
C GLN A 236 8.92 6.24 -2.36
N ALA A 237 8.45 7.48 -2.30
CA ALA A 237 9.08 8.62 -2.99
C ALA A 237 10.52 8.85 -2.53
N LEU A 238 10.81 8.75 -1.23
CA LEU A 238 12.16 8.88 -0.70
C LEU A 238 13.08 7.72 -1.10
N GLN A 239 12.55 6.50 -1.19
CA GLN A 239 13.30 5.35 -1.72
C GLN A 239 13.72 5.58 -3.18
N ILE A 240 12.83 6.09 -4.03
CA ILE A 240 13.16 6.43 -5.42
C ILE A 240 14.21 7.56 -5.46
N ALA A 241 13.98 8.62 -4.68
CA ALA A 241 14.89 9.77 -4.66
C ALA A 241 16.31 9.38 -4.22
N SER A 242 16.44 8.42 -3.29
CA SER A 242 17.76 7.96 -2.82
C SER A 242 18.59 7.24 -3.88
N VAL A 243 17.97 6.71 -4.95
CA VAL A 243 18.70 6.05 -6.06
C VAL A 243 19.48 7.04 -6.91
N TYR A 244 19.07 8.31 -6.92
CA TYR A 244 19.75 9.35 -7.67
C TYR A 244 21.04 9.85 -6.99
N GLU A 245 21.25 9.50 -5.70
CA GLU A 245 22.43 9.93 -4.92
C GLU A 245 22.66 11.45 -4.92
N ASP A 246 21.57 12.23 -4.99
CA ASP A 246 21.55 13.69 -5.05
C ASP A 246 20.75 14.27 -3.88
N GLU A 247 21.45 15.04 -3.01
CA GLU A 247 20.85 15.62 -1.80
C GLU A 247 19.77 16.68 -2.13
N ASP A 248 19.91 17.41 -3.24
CA ASP A 248 18.93 18.42 -3.66
C ASP A 248 17.62 17.74 -4.14
N ILE A 249 17.72 16.60 -4.82
CA ILE A 249 16.56 15.80 -5.21
C ILE A 249 15.88 15.25 -3.96
N LEU A 250 16.65 14.68 -3.04
CA LEU A 250 16.11 14.13 -1.79
C LEU A 250 15.42 15.21 -0.95
N ALA A 251 16.04 16.38 -0.80
CA ALA A 251 15.47 17.52 -0.08
C ALA A 251 14.18 18.03 -0.75
N LYS A 252 14.18 18.14 -2.10
CA LYS A 252 13.01 18.56 -2.89
C LYS A 252 11.81 17.62 -2.67
N VAL A 253 12.05 16.31 -2.71
CA VAL A 253 11.01 15.30 -2.46
C VAL A 253 10.55 15.35 -1.00
N LEU A 254 11.46 15.48 -0.05
CA LEU A 254 11.13 15.58 1.38
C LEU A 254 10.21 16.78 1.67
N LEU A 255 10.51 17.94 1.07
CA LEU A 255 9.74 19.17 1.23
C LEU A 255 8.37 19.15 0.50
N ALA A 256 8.15 18.18 -0.37
CA ALA A 256 6.86 18.01 -1.03
C ALA A 256 5.79 17.42 -0.09
N PHE A 257 6.21 16.79 1.00
CA PHE A 257 5.32 16.19 1.99
C PHE A 257 5.19 17.06 3.23
N PRO A 258 4.01 17.05 3.90
CA PRO A 258 3.87 17.70 5.19
C PRO A 258 4.81 17.05 6.20
N LYS A 259 5.27 17.83 7.18
CA LYS A 259 5.92 17.25 8.36
C LYS A 259 4.89 16.31 8.99
N LEU A 260 5.21 15.03 8.99
CA LEU A 260 4.35 14.04 9.62
C LEU A 260 4.37 14.33 11.13
N GLY A 261 3.24 14.76 11.66
CA GLY A 261 3.00 14.61 13.09
C GLY A 261 3.08 13.12 13.42
N ILE A 262 3.32 12.80 14.68
CA ILE A 262 3.43 11.41 15.12
C ILE A 262 2.18 10.66 14.70
N VAL A 263 2.34 9.68 13.82
CA VAL A 263 1.34 8.65 13.61
C VAL A 263 1.54 7.66 14.76
N ALA A 264 0.73 7.79 15.80
CA ALA A 264 0.63 6.76 16.82
C ALA A 264 -0.03 5.55 16.13
N CYS A 265 0.79 4.61 15.64
CA CYS A 265 0.31 3.28 15.31
C CYS A 265 -0.16 2.65 16.62
N SER A 266 -1.46 2.50 16.79
CA SER A 266 -2.02 1.84 17.95
C SER A 266 -1.45 0.42 18.04
N GLY A 267 -0.49 0.24 18.93
CA GLY A 267 -0.31 -1.01 19.59
C GLY A 267 0.81 -1.95 19.16
N HIS A 268 1.69 -1.66 18.26
CA HIS A 268 2.81 -2.58 18.02
C HIS A 268 4.11 -1.85 17.69
N VAL A 269 4.85 -1.50 18.74
CA VAL A 269 6.30 -1.46 18.64
C VAL A 269 6.74 -2.92 18.72
N ILE A 270 7.07 -3.55 17.61
CA ILE A 270 7.67 -4.88 17.62
C ILE A 270 9.17 -4.67 17.82
N ASP A 271 9.61 -4.69 19.07
CA ASP A 271 11.00 -4.91 19.42
C ASP A 271 11.31 -6.39 19.21
N GLY A 272 11.74 -6.74 18.01
CA GLY A 272 12.26 -8.05 17.68
C GLY A 272 13.77 -7.99 17.46
N PRO A 273 14.57 -8.93 17.98
CA PRO A 273 15.99 -8.96 17.68
C PRO A 273 16.22 -9.17 16.18
N GLY A 274 16.73 -8.14 15.52
CA GLY A 274 17.27 -8.25 14.18
C GLY A 274 16.61 -7.43 13.08
N ASN A 275 15.33 -7.00 13.18
CA ASN A 275 14.65 -6.25 12.13
C ASN A 275 13.63 -5.24 12.66
N ALA A 276 13.91 -4.62 13.79
CA ALA A 276 13.09 -3.50 14.25
C ALA A 276 13.13 -2.38 13.22
N ARG A 277 11.98 -2.01 12.65
CA ARG A 277 11.85 -0.75 11.92
C ARG A 277 12.20 0.36 12.92
N ARG A 278 13.40 0.88 12.82
CA ARG A 278 13.76 2.08 13.58
C ARG A 278 12.99 3.24 12.97
N PHE A 279 12.30 3.97 13.80
CA PHE A 279 11.88 5.31 13.41
C PHE A 279 13.12 6.11 12.99
N PRO A 280 13.01 7.00 12.00
CA PRO A 280 14.06 7.99 11.78
C PRO A 280 14.39 8.66 13.13
N PRO A 281 15.67 8.93 13.44
CA PRO A 281 16.07 9.47 14.76
C PRO A 281 15.27 10.70 15.18
N GLU A 282 14.87 11.54 14.21
CA GLU A 282 14.05 12.73 14.46
C GLU A 282 12.63 12.35 14.90
N ALA A 283 12.04 11.30 14.29
CA ALA A 283 10.72 10.82 14.68
C ALA A 283 10.75 10.12 16.04
N GLU A 284 11.82 9.41 16.37
CA GLU A 284 12.00 8.78 17.69
C GLU A 284 12.07 9.83 18.81
N SER A 285 12.84 10.90 18.60
CA SER A 285 12.95 12.00 19.55
C SER A 285 11.61 12.72 19.76
N GLU A 286 10.85 12.95 18.68
CA GLU A 286 9.55 13.60 18.75
C GLU A 286 8.50 12.70 19.41
N VAL A 287 8.55 11.37 19.20
CA VAL A 287 7.69 10.40 19.89
C VAL A 287 7.97 10.42 21.38
N LYS A 288 9.24 10.36 21.78
CA LYS A 288 9.63 10.42 23.19
C LYS A 288 9.14 11.70 23.85
N ARG A 289 9.38 12.86 23.24
CA ARG A 289 8.93 14.16 23.76
C ARG A 289 7.41 14.19 23.98
N LYS A 290 6.62 13.72 23.02
CA LYS A 290 5.15 13.73 23.14
C LYS A 290 4.61 12.69 24.12
N ILE A 291 5.30 11.58 24.32
CA ILE A 291 4.95 10.62 25.37
C ILE A 291 5.22 11.26 26.74
N GLU A 292 6.35 11.93 26.92
CA GLU A 292 6.68 12.65 28.15
C GLU A 292 5.64 13.74 28.43
N GLU A 293 5.28 14.59 27.46
CA GLU A 293 4.24 15.62 27.58
C GLU A 293 2.83 15.06 27.89
N ALA A 294 2.53 13.82 27.51
CA ALA A 294 1.23 13.18 27.78
C ALA A 294 1.18 12.47 29.14
N LEU A 295 2.33 12.28 29.79
CA LEU A 295 2.46 11.66 31.09
C LEU A 295 2.57 12.69 32.22
N GLU A 296 2.82 13.97 31.91
CA GLU A 296 2.73 15.12 32.79
C GLU A 296 1.28 15.64 32.86
#